data_ab18d559336532b7d84e06958da6daf7
#
_entry.id   ab18d559336532b7d84e06958da6daf7
#
_cell.length_a   1.000
_cell.length_b   1.000
_cell.length_c   1.000
_cell.angle_alpha   90.00
_cell.angle_beta   90.00
_cell.angle_gamma   90.00
#
_symmetry.space_group_name_H-M   'P 1'
#
loop_
_entity.id
_entity.type
_entity.pdbx_description
1 polymer ?
#
loop_
_entity_poly.entity_id
_entity_poly.type
_entity_poly.pdbx_seq_one_letter_code
_entity_poly.pdbx_strand_id
1 'polypeptide(L)'
;TFRPEAIGFSLNYLANVPEALDLAKATKARLPQSFIFVGGHSASFISHELLQHAQGAIDCVVRGEGEGSTPQLLEAISDGAVEMIPGVVTLESAGPPPLLLDSLDQHFPARDLVRQRHKYFIGALDPCASIEFTRGCPWDCTFCSAWTFYGRSYRQSTPEAVIEDLARIREPNVFIVDDVAFIHPEHGMAIGQEIEKRGIRKQYYLETRCDVLLRNREVFAYWKRLGLLYMFLGIEALDEETLHLHRKRVTLNENLQALEVARQLGLIVAINLIADPDWDEAQFRFIQEWAASVPEIVHLTVNTPYPGTETWHTEARKLTSLDYRLFDVQHAVLPTRLPLKQFYAELVKTQAILNRKHLGFRALWGASKMVLSHLGHGQTNFLRMLWKFHRVYNPERQYADHFRGGQYSLSPPQGQTVTTLKPNDLYVHVPKVTQQRARRATPETLARDVSIQEASSPDQ
;
A
#
# COMPACT_ATOMS: atom_id res chain seq x y z
N THR A 1 -14.65 -29.87 -15.87
CA THR A 1 -13.67 -29.36 -14.89
C THR A 1 -12.80 -28.32 -15.62
N PHE A 2 -12.73 -27.11 -15.14
CA PHE A 2 -11.87 -26.06 -15.70
C PHE A 2 -10.39 -26.47 -15.50
N ARG A 3 -9.61 -26.49 -16.58
CA ARG A 3 -8.17 -26.78 -16.57
C ARG A 3 -7.44 -25.62 -17.23
N PRO A 4 -7.05 -24.60 -16.48
CA PRO A 4 -6.36 -23.45 -17.04
C PRO A 4 -4.92 -23.83 -17.46
N GLU A 5 -4.47 -23.25 -18.57
CA GLU A 5 -3.07 -23.36 -19.01
C GLU A 5 -2.14 -22.51 -18.12
N ALA A 6 -2.62 -21.34 -17.69
CA ALA A 6 -1.90 -20.43 -16.80
C ALA A 6 -2.74 -20.02 -15.59
N ILE A 7 -2.07 -19.83 -14.44
CA ILE A 7 -2.68 -19.42 -13.18
C ILE A 7 -1.82 -18.33 -12.57
N GLY A 8 -2.40 -17.14 -12.37
CA GLY A 8 -1.74 -16.00 -11.72
C GLY A 8 -2.22 -15.81 -10.29
N PHE A 9 -1.30 -15.63 -9.36
CA PHE A 9 -1.57 -15.19 -7.99
C PHE A 9 -1.14 -13.74 -7.79
N SER A 10 -1.99 -12.92 -7.16
CA SER A 10 -1.65 -11.57 -6.76
C SER A 10 -1.21 -11.54 -5.30
N LEU A 11 0.03 -11.11 -5.03
CA LEU A 11 0.66 -11.06 -3.72
C LEU A 11 1.07 -9.63 -3.38
N ASN A 12 0.20 -8.93 -2.65
CA ASN A 12 0.40 -7.52 -2.28
C ASN A 12 0.85 -7.31 -0.82
N TYR A 13 0.70 -8.32 0.04
CA TYR A 13 1.06 -8.24 1.46
C TYR A 13 2.01 -9.38 1.84
N LEU A 14 3.10 -9.07 2.56
CA LEU A 14 4.09 -10.05 3.00
C LEU A 14 3.49 -11.14 3.90
N ALA A 15 2.58 -10.76 4.78
CA ALA A 15 1.93 -11.72 5.68
C ALA A 15 1.14 -12.81 4.94
N ASN A 16 0.80 -12.61 3.66
CA ASN A 16 0.10 -13.58 2.83
C ASN A 16 1.04 -14.51 2.04
N VAL A 17 2.36 -14.32 2.15
CA VAL A 17 3.35 -15.18 1.44
C VAL A 17 3.17 -16.66 1.78
N PRO A 18 3.05 -17.08 3.05
CA PRO A 18 2.86 -18.49 3.38
C PRO A 18 1.64 -19.10 2.73
N GLU A 19 0.50 -18.40 2.79
CA GLU A 19 -0.75 -18.87 2.16
C GLU A 19 -0.62 -18.97 0.63
N ALA A 20 0.00 -17.98 0.00
CA ALA A 20 0.22 -17.98 -1.44
C ALA A 20 1.12 -19.15 -1.89
N LEU A 21 2.18 -19.44 -1.15
CA LEU A 21 3.07 -20.58 -1.39
C LEU A 21 2.36 -21.92 -1.23
N ASP A 22 1.59 -22.09 -0.16
CA ASP A 22 0.83 -23.30 0.10
C ASP A 22 -0.24 -23.53 -0.97
N LEU A 23 -0.93 -22.46 -1.40
CA LEU A 23 -1.89 -22.54 -2.50
C LEU A 23 -1.21 -22.86 -3.82
N ALA A 24 -0.06 -22.29 -4.13
CA ALA A 24 0.69 -22.59 -5.34
C ALA A 24 1.13 -24.06 -5.36
N LYS A 25 1.68 -24.57 -4.26
CA LYS A 25 2.08 -25.98 -4.12
C LYS A 25 0.90 -26.95 -4.28
N ALA A 26 -0.22 -26.64 -3.60
CA ALA A 26 -1.44 -27.44 -3.72
C ALA A 26 -2.05 -27.39 -5.14
N THR A 27 -1.93 -26.24 -5.81
CA THR A 27 -2.40 -26.06 -7.19
C THR A 27 -1.52 -26.82 -8.16
N LYS A 28 -0.19 -26.72 -8.06
CA LYS A 28 0.76 -27.44 -8.91
C LYS A 28 0.62 -28.96 -8.78
N ALA A 29 0.38 -29.45 -7.56
CA ALA A 29 0.14 -30.86 -7.31
C ALA A 29 -1.14 -31.41 -8.02
N ARG A 30 -2.18 -30.57 -8.15
CA ARG A 30 -3.43 -30.93 -8.82
C ARG A 30 -3.43 -30.68 -10.33
N LEU A 31 -2.69 -29.68 -10.77
CA LEU A 31 -2.60 -29.18 -12.13
C LEU A 31 -1.12 -29.06 -12.55
N PRO A 32 -0.38 -30.15 -12.65
CA PRO A 32 1.07 -30.12 -12.85
C PRO A 32 1.50 -29.50 -14.20
N GLN A 33 0.59 -29.47 -15.17
CA GLN A 33 0.85 -28.90 -16.50
C GLN A 33 0.53 -27.39 -16.56
N SER A 34 -0.18 -26.84 -15.57
CA SER A 34 -0.49 -25.41 -15.56
C SER A 34 0.76 -24.58 -15.23
N PHE A 35 0.99 -23.53 -15.99
CA PHE A 35 2.01 -22.54 -15.71
C PHE A 35 1.53 -21.64 -14.58
N ILE A 36 2.29 -21.55 -13.49
CA ILE A 36 1.92 -20.78 -12.30
C ILE A 36 2.86 -19.59 -12.15
N PHE A 37 2.31 -18.38 -12.16
CA PHE A 37 3.07 -17.17 -11.93
C PHE A 37 2.50 -16.34 -10.78
N VAL A 38 3.35 -15.54 -10.16
CA VAL A 38 2.97 -14.64 -9.06
C VAL A 38 3.36 -13.22 -9.43
N GLY A 39 2.49 -12.26 -9.16
CA GLY A 39 2.77 -10.84 -9.31
C GLY A 39 2.25 -10.06 -8.11
N GLY A 40 2.38 -8.74 -8.18
CA GLY A 40 1.92 -7.82 -7.17
C GLY A 40 3.04 -7.11 -6.42
N HIS A 41 2.65 -6.20 -5.55
CA HIS A 41 3.58 -5.26 -4.91
C HIS A 41 4.68 -5.97 -4.10
N SER A 42 4.29 -6.81 -3.13
CA SER A 42 5.27 -7.52 -2.29
C SER A 42 6.10 -8.53 -3.08
N ALA A 43 5.48 -9.26 -4.04
CA ALA A 43 6.20 -10.21 -4.88
C ALA A 43 7.35 -9.57 -5.67
N SER A 44 7.18 -8.28 -6.05
CA SER A 44 8.19 -7.55 -6.82
C SER A 44 9.49 -7.31 -6.03
N PHE A 45 9.42 -7.23 -4.71
CA PHE A 45 10.59 -6.99 -3.84
C PHE A 45 11.26 -8.28 -3.35
N ILE A 46 10.56 -9.41 -3.37
CA ILE A 46 11.03 -10.70 -2.84
C ILE A 46 11.01 -11.81 -3.89
N SER A 47 11.10 -11.46 -5.17
CA SER A 47 10.84 -12.38 -6.29
C SER A 47 11.68 -13.65 -6.25
N HIS A 48 13.00 -13.54 -6.07
CA HIS A 48 13.90 -14.69 -6.05
C HIS A 48 13.67 -15.59 -4.82
N GLU A 49 13.50 -14.98 -3.66
CA GLU A 49 13.22 -15.66 -2.40
C GLU A 49 11.89 -16.43 -2.45
N LEU A 50 10.86 -15.81 -3.06
CA LEU A 50 9.56 -16.45 -3.27
C LEU A 50 9.68 -17.71 -4.14
N LEU A 51 10.47 -17.64 -5.22
CA LEU A 51 10.74 -18.79 -6.11
C LEU A 51 11.51 -19.90 -5.38
N GLN A 52 12.50 -19.55 -4.55
CA GLN A 52 13.22 -20.52 -3.73
C GLN A 52 12.28 -21.26 -2.78
N HIS A 53 11.41 -20.54 -2.07
CA HIS A 53 10.42 -21.15 -1.17
C HIS A 53 9.36 -21.99 -1.90
N ALA A 54 9.04 -21.63 -3.14
CA ALA A 54 8.07 -22.34 -3.95
C ALA A 54 8.54 -23.74 -4.38
N GLN A 55 9.87 -23.97 -4.49
CA GLN A 55 10.45 -25.29 -4.85
C GLN A 55 9.86 -25.86 -6.15
N GLY A 56 9.73 -25.01 -7.19
CA GLY A 56 9.17 -25.39 -8.48
C GLY A 56 7.64 -25.35 -8.59
N ALA A 57 6.93 -24.96 -7.52
CA ALA A 57 5.48 -24.79 -7.60
C ALA A 57 5.06 -23.47 -8.26
N ILE A 58 5.96 -22.50 -8.36
CA ILE A 58 5.80 -21.24 -9.09
C ILE A 58 6.85 -21.22 -10.18
N ASP A 59 6.42 -21.02 -11.42
CA ASP A 59 7.31 -21.04 -12.59
C ASP A 59 8.03 -19.69 -12.78
N CYS A 60 7.35 -18.55 -12.48
CA CYS A 60 7.99 -17.24 -12.50
C CYS A 60 7.28 -16.20 -11.61
N VAL A 61 7.98 -15.09 -11.36
CA VAL A 61 7.42 -13.88 -10.74
C VAL A 61 7.42 -12.73 -11.75
N VAL A 62 6.28 -12.06 -11.89
CA VAL A 62 6.14 -10.83 -12.68
C VAL A 62 6.30 -9.64 -11.75
N ARG A 63 7.43 -8.93 -11.86
CA ARG A 63 7.74 -7.74 -11.08
C ARG A 63 7.19 -6.48 -11.73
N GLY A 64 6.82 -5.50 -10.91
CA GLY A 64 6.35 -4.21 -11.38
C GLY A 64 4.92 -4.24 -11.88
N GLU A 65 4.62 -3.38 -12.85
CA GLU A 65 3.28 -3.26 -13.46
C GLU A 65 3.02 -4.44 -14.38
N GLY A 66 2.01 -5.24 -14.02
CA GLY A 66 1.70 -6.48 -14.70
C GLY A 66 0.96 -6.31 -16.03
N GLU A 67 0.34 -5.16 -16.25
CA GLU A 67 -0.52 -4.92 -17.42
C GLU A 67 0.24 -5.03 -18.76
N GLY A 68 1.51 -4.61 -18.77
CA GLY A 68 2.36 -4.73 -19.94
C GLY A 68 3.04 -6.09 -20.09
N SER A 69 3.49 -6.68 -18.99
CA SER A 69 4.30 -7.91 -19.00
C SER A 69 3.44 -9.17 -19.02
N THR A 70 2.28 -9.19 -18.35
CA THR A 70 1.45 -10.41 -18.26
C THR A 70 0.89 -10.88 -19.60
N PRO A 71 0.39 -10.01 -20.51
CA PRO A 71 -0.02 -10.45 -21.84
C PRO A 71 1.12 -11.11 -22.60
N GLN A 72 2.31 -10.48 -22.59
CA GLN A 72 3.51 -11.05 -23.25
C GLN A 72 3.90 -12.40 -22.63
N LEU A 73 3.81 -12.53 -21.30
CA LEU A 73 4.06 -13.78 -20.60
C LEU A 73 3.11 -14.88 -21.07
N LEU A 74 1.81 -14.60 -21.15
CA LEU A 74 0.81 -15.59 -21.58
C LEU A 74 1.03 -16.06 -23.02
N GLU A 75 1.49 -15.19 -23.91
CA GLU A 75 1.87 -15.56 -25.28
C GLU A 75 3.14 -16.40 -25.31
N ALA A 76 4.14 -16.06 -24.50
CA ALA A 76 5.45 -16.72 -24.50
C ALA A 76 5.48 -18.08 -23.78
N ILE A 77 4.46 -18.43 -22.99
CA ILE A 77 4.40 -19.74 -22.29
C ILE A 77 4.55 -20.91 -23.26
N SER A 78 3.94 -20.80 -24.45
CA SER A 78 4.00 -21.84 -25.49
C SER A 78 5.39 -21.95 -26.13
N ASP A 79 6.13 -20.85 -26.20
CA ASP A 79 7.41 -20.77 -26.92
C ASP A 79 8.62 -20.97 -26.01
N GLY A 80 8.41 -20.98 -24.66
CA GLY A 80 9.45 -21.25 -23.68
C GLY A 80 10.44 -20.10 -23.46
N ALA A 81 10.16 -18.88 -23.94
CA ALA A 81 11.06 -17.72 -23.89
C ALA A 81 10.62 -16.67 -22.84
N VAL A 82 10.09 -17.11 -21.71
CA VAL A 82 9.52 -16.24 -20.68
C VAL A 82 10.55 -15.33 -20.00
N GLU A 83 11.81 -15.75 -19.95
CA GLU A 83 12.92 -15.01 -19.32
C GLU A 83 13.33 -13.74 -20.10
N MET A 84 12.86 -13.55 -21.31
CA MET A 84 13.15 -12.35 -22.12
C MET A 84 12.16 -11.21 -21.85
N ILE A 85 11.10 -11.48 -21.08
CA ILE A 85 10.03 -10.49 -20.84
C ILE A 85 10.43 -9.53 -19.73
N PRO A 86 10.28 -8.19 -19.92
CA PRO A 86 10.59 -7.22 -18.88
C PRO A 86 9.83 -7.50 -17.58
N GLY A 87 10.57 -7.53 -16.47
CA GLY A 87 10.03 -7.78 -15.14
C GLY A 87 9.81 -9.24 -14.78
N VAL A 88 9.94 -10.18 -15.70
CA VAL A 88 9.82 -11.60 -15.39
C VAL A 88 11.12 -12.11 -14.76
N VAL A 89 10.97 -12.86 -13.66
CA VAL A 89 12.06 -13.52 -12.93
C VAL A 89 11.71 -15.00 -12.78
N THR A 90 12.61 -15.88 -13.19
CA THR A 90 12.59 -17.31 -12.91
C THR A 90 13.60 -17.67 -11.84
N LEU A 91 13.71 -18.92 -11.44
CA LEU A 91 14.72 -19.35 -10.48
C LEU A 91 16.15 -19.23 -11.06
N GLU A 92 16.29 -19.43 -12.36
CA GLU A 92 17.57 -19.47 -13.07
C GLU A 92 17.97 -18.11 -13.66
N SER A 93 17.00 -17.22 -13.94
CA SER A 93 17.26 -16.00 -14.67
C SER A 93 16.35 -14.83 -14.24
N ALA A 94 16.83 -13.62 -14.50
CA ALA A 94 16.01 -12.41 -14.41
C ALA A 94 15.98 -11.73 -15.78
N GLY A 95 14.80 -11.49 -16.29
CA GLY A 95 14.58 -10.72 -17.51
C GLY A 95 15.00 -9.24 -17.37
N PRO A 96 14.83 -8.46 -18.43
CA PRO A 96 15.06 -7.01 -18.37
C PRO A 96 14.27 -6.34 -17.23
N PRO A 97 14.73 -5.19 -16.70
CA PRO A 97 13.98 -4.47 -15.69
C PRO A 97 12.54 -4.18 -16.13
N PRO A 98 11.57 -4.21 -15.21
CA PRO A 98 10.18 -3.93 -15.54
C PRO A 98 10.02 -2.50 -16.07
N LEU A 99 9.14 -2.32 -17.03
CA LEU A 99 8.87 -1.03 -17.66
C LEU A 99 7.63 -0.40 -17.00
N LEU A 100 7.67 0.90 -16.77
CA LEU A 100 6.48 1.68 -16.45
C LEU A 100 5.59 1.78 -17.67
N LEU A 101 4.28 1.63 -17.51
CA LEU A 101 3.31 1.89 -18.57
C LEU A 101 3.44 3.32 -19.07
N ASP A 102 3.32 3.50 -20.38
CA ASP A 102 3.33 4.83 -21.00
C ASP A 102 2.05 5.62 -20.72
N SER A 103 0.93 4.91 -20.65
CA SER A 103 -0.39 5.45 -20.37
C SER A 103 -1.15 4.48 -19.47
N LEU A 104 -1.95 5.01 -18.56
CA LEU A 104 -2.88 4.25 -17.73
C LEU A 104 -4.24 4.03 -18.43
N ASP A 105 -4.53 4.76 -19.50
CA ASP A 105 -5.85 4.82 -20.13
C ASP A 105 -6.25 3.56 -20.89
N GLN A 106 -5.28 2.68 -21.19
CA GLN A 106 -5.52 1.51 -22.05
C GLN A 106 -5.84 0.22 -21.27
N HIS A 107 -5.73 0.26 -19.95
CA HIS A 107 -5.81 -0.93 -19.11
C HIS A 107 -6.95 -0.85 -18.10
N PHE A 108 -8.16 -1.11 -18.57
CA PHE A 108 -9.34 -1.11 -17.70
C PHE A 108 -9.47 -2.46 -16.96
N PRO A 109 -9.84 -2.42 -15.65
CA PRO A 109 -10.17 -3.64 -14.93
C PRO A 109 -11.35 -4.38 -15.56
N ALA A 110 -11.24 -5.70 -15.72
CA ALA A 110 -12.31 -6.57 -16.22
C ALA A 110 -13.38 -6.79 -15.13
N ARG A 111 -14.12 -5.72 -14.79
CA ARG A 111 -15.05 -5.65 -13.66
C ARG A 111 -16.21 -6.64 -13.77
N ASP A 112 -16.60 -7.04 -14.96
CA ASP A 112 -17.64 -8.02 -15.26
C ASP A 112 -17.22 -9.44 -14.90
N LEU A 113 -15.93 -9.75 -14.86
CA LEU A 113 -15.40 -11.05 -14.46
C LEU A 113 -15.37 -11.26 -12.93
N VAL A 114 -15.53 -10.20 -12.14
CA VAL A 114 -15.55 -10.28 -10.67
C VAL A 114 -16.90 -10.83 -10.19
N ARG A 115 -16.94 -12.15 -9.91
CA ARG A 115 -18.20 -12.86 -9.58
C ARG A 115 -18.79 -12.50 -8.22
N GLN A 116 -17.96 -12.11 -7.24
CA GLN A 116 -18.38 -11.90 -5.85
C GLN A 116 -18.22 -10.45 -5.42
N ARG A 117 -18.66 -9.51 -6.26
CA ARG A 117 -18.52 -8.06 -6.06
C ARG A 117 -19.06 -7.59 -4.71
N HIS A 118 -20.16 -8.19 -4.22
CA HIS A 118 -20.78 -7.89 -2.93
C HIS A 118 -19.89 -8.21 -1.72
N LYS A 119 -18.78 -8.94 -1.89
CA LYS A 119 -17.83 -9.25 -0.81
C LYS A 119 -16.73 -8.19 -0.63
N TYR A 120 -16.60 -7.28 -1.58
CA TYR A 120 -15.63 -6.20 -1.47
C TYR A 120 -16.23 -5.02 -0.74
N PHE A 121 -15.54 -4.55 0.29
CA PHE A 121 -15.97 -3.45 1.14
C PHE A 121 -14.75 -2.79 1.79
N ILE A 122 -14.90 -1.56 2.26
CA ILE A 122 -13.90 -0.86 3.06
C ILE A 122 -14.59 -0.14 4.22
N GLY A 123 -14.32 -0.60 5.46
CA GLY A 123 -14.98 -0.07 6.65
C GLY A 123 -16.50 -0.12 6.51
N ALA A 124 -17.14 1.05 6.59
CA ALA A 124 -18.60 1.21 6.48
C ALA A 124 -19.13 1.26 5.03
N LEU A 125 -18.23 1.38 4.04
CA LEU A 125 -18.59 1.36 2.62
C LEU A 125 -18.74 -0.09 2.14
N ASP A 126 -19.97 -0.62 2.17
CA ASP A 126 -20.30 -2.02 1.86
C ASP A 126 -21.57 -2.09 0.99
N PRO A 127 -21.50 -2.54 -0.28
CA PRO A 127 -20.29 -2.94 -1.03
C PRO A 127 -19.49 -1.74 -1.54
N CYS A 128 -18.22 -1.94 -1.85
CA CYS A 128 -17.33 -0.93 -2.37
C CYS A 128 -16.49 -1.47 -3.54
N ALA A 129 -16.33 -0.67 -4.59
CA ALA A 129 -15.39 -0.95 -5.67
C ALA A 129 -14.20 0.00 -5.57
N SER A 130 -13.03 -0.45 -6.02
CA SER A 130 -11.85 0.42 -6.17
C SER A 130 -11.76 0.99 -7.58
N ILE A 131 -11.20 2.21 -7.70
CA ILE A 131 -10.83 2.87 -8.95
C ILE A 131 -9.52 3.63 -8.74
N GLU A 132 -8.72 3.69 -9.78
CA GLU A 132 -7.46 4.42 -9.78
C GLU A 132 -7.58 5.61 -10.75
N PHE A 133 -7.23 6.80 -10.29
CA PHE A 133 -7.15 8.01 -11.12
C PHE A 133 -5.70 8.32 -11.46
N THR A 134 -4.81 8.04 -10.49
CA THR A 134 -3.39 8.33 -10.58
C THR A 134 -2.58 7.21 -9.97
N ARG A 135 -1.36 7.01 -10.44
CA ARG A 135 -0.46 5.96 -9.98
C ARG A 135 0.91 6.50 -9.67
N GLY A 136 1.42 6.11 -8.50
CA GLY A 136 2.74 6.46 -8.01
C GLY A 136 2.78 7.67 -7.08
N CYS A 137 3.90 7.84 -6.40
CA CYS A 137 4.10 8.87 -5.39
C CYS A 137 5.46 9.56 -5.59
N PRO A 138 5.51 10.90 -5.69
CA PRO A 138 6.77 11.62 -5.90
C PRO A 138 7.58 11.82 -4.61
N TRP A 139 6.98 11.59 -3.43
CA TRP A 139 7.68 11.68 -2.13
C TRP A 139 8.50 10.42 -1.86
N ASP A 140 9.43 10.53 -0.91
CA ASP A 140 10.41 9.50 -0.57
C ASP A 140 10.42 9.17 0.94
N CYS A 141 9.24 9.03 1.55
CA CYS A 141 9.13 8.64 2.94
C CYS A 141 9.87 7.32 3.21
N THR A 142 10.67 7.26 4.30
CA THR A 142 11.61 6.15 4.55
C THR A 142 10.94 4.79 4.75
N PHE A 143 9.73 4.79 5.27
CA PHE A 143 8.93 3.59 5.57
C PHE A 143 8.05 3.11 4.41
N CYS A 144 7.93 3.91 3.34
CA CYS A 144 6.97 3.66 2.27
C CYS A 144 7.64 3.03 1.05
N SER A 145 7.03 2.00 0.48
CA SER A 145 7.51 1.32 -0.72
C SER A 145 6.85 1.78 -2.03
N ALA A 146 5.86 2.69 -1.98
CA ALA A 146 5.22 3.17 -3.20
C ALA A 146 6.21 3.89 -4.13
N TRP A 147 7.06 4.78 -3.58
CA TRP A 147 8.03 5.51 -4.39
C TRP A 147 9.17 4.62 -4.92
N THR A 148 9.57 3.58 -4.18
CA THR A 148 10.57 2.62 -4.65
C THR A 148 9.99 1.68 -5.69
N PHE A 149 8.72 1.33 -5.57
CA PHE A 149 8.03 0.52 -6.57
C PHE A 149 7.92 1.27 -7.91
N TYR A 150 7.42 2.50 -7.90
CA TYR A 150 7.16 3.28 -9.10
C TYR A 150 8.32 4.18 -9.56
N GLY A 151 9.52 4.10 -8.93
CA GLY A 151 10.67 4.93 -9.29
C GLY A 151 10.42 6.42 -9.13
N ARG A 152 9.65 6.84 -8.11
CA ARG A 152 9.21 8.24 -7.86
C ARG A 152 8.42 8.85 -9.03
N SER A 153 7.85 8.03 -9.90
CA SER A 153 6.95 8.52 -10.95
C SER A 153 5.59 8.89 -10.37
N TYR A 154 4.89 9.77 -11.04
CA TYR A 154 3.50 10.08 -10.83
C TYR A 154 2.83 10.20 -12.19
N ARG A 155 1.78 9.44 -12.44
CA ARG A 155 1.09 9.36 -13.73
C ARG A 155 -0.40 9.46 -13.51
N GLN A 156 -1.11 10.02 -14.46
CA GLN A 156 -2.54 10.27 -14.40
C GLN A 156 -3.24 9.59 -15.57
N SER A 157 -4.39 8.99 -15.31
CA SER A 157 -5.35 8.65 -16.38
C SER A 157 -6.04 9.91 -16.87
N THR A 158 -6.45 9.92 -18.12
CA THR A 158 -7.29 11.02 -18.61
C THR A 158 -8.65 11.05 -17.90
N PRO A 159 -9.28 12.21 -17.71
CA PRO A 159 -10.62 12.28 -17.15
C PRO A 159 -11.63 11.39 -17.88
N GLU A 160 -11.52 11.29 -19.20
CA GLU A 160 -12.36 10.45 -20.04
C GLU A 160 -12.23 8.97 -19.70
N ALA A 161 -10.99 8.47 -19.57
CA ALA A 161 -10.71 7.09 -19.20
C ALA A 161 -11.22 6.77 -17.78
N VAL A 162 -10.98 7.67 -16.81
CA VAL A 162 -11.51 7.53 -15.45
C VAL A 162 -13.02 7.40 -15.45
N ILE A 163 -13.71 8.25 -16.22
CA ILE A 163 -15.17 8.24 -16.29
C ILE A 163 -15.70 7.01 -17.01
N GLU A 164 -15.00 6.52 -18.03
CA GLU A 164 -15.37 5.26 -18.68
C GLU A 164 -15.29 4.08 -17.71
N ASP A 165 -14.24 3.98 -16.91
CA ASP A 165 -14.13 2.92 -15.89
C ASP A 165 -15.15 3.11 -14.77
N LEU A 166 -15.35 4.35 -14.28
CA LEU A 166 -16.34 4.67 -13.26
C LEU A 166 -17.77 4.27 -13.66
N ALA A 167 -18.11 4.45 -14.94
CA ALA A 167 -19.42 4.07 -15.47
C ALA A 167 -19.67 2.55 -15.44
N ARG A 168 -18.61 1.73 -15.42
CA ARG A 168 -18.69 0.27 -15.29
C ARG A 168 -18.85 -0.20 -13.84
N ILE A 169 -18.65 0.68 -12.85
CA ILE A 169 -18.84 0.39 -11.43
C ILE A 169 -20.32 0.42 -11.08
N ARG A 170 -20.83 -0.70 -10.60
CA ARG A 170 -22.24 -0.85 -10.17
C ARG A 170 -22.45 -0.50 -8.70
N GLU A 171 -21.42 -0.67 -7.87
CA GLU A 171 -21.43 -0.42 -6.43
C GLU A 171 -21.74 1.06 -6.14
N PRO A 172 -22.51 1.34 -5.08
CA PRO A 172 -22.80 2.72 -4.68
C PRO A 172 -21.58 3.43 -4.08
N ASN A 173 -20.61 2.68 -3.58
CA ASN A 173 -19.42 3.20 -2.92
C ASN A 173 -18.17 2.91 -3.76
N VAL A 174 -17.28 3.89 -3.81
CA VAL A 174 -16.05 3.84 -4.60
C VAL A 174 -14.86 4.29 -3.74
N PHE A 175 -13.85 3.46 -3.69
CA PHE A 175 -12.55 3.80 -3.12
C PHE A 175 -11.58 4.21 -4.24
N ILE A 176 -11.13 5.46 -4.21
CA ILE A 176 -10.09 5.97 -5.09
C ILE A 176 -8.76 5.52 -4.48
N VAL A 177 -8.11 4.54 -5.15
CA VAL A 177 -6.92 3.84 -4.63
C VAL A 177 -5.60 4.52 -5.01
N ASP A 178 -5.63 5.81 -5.30
CA ASP A 178 -4.44 6.60 -5.58
C ASP A 178 -3.49 6.60 -4.38
N ASP A 179 -2.18 6.49 -4.59
CA ASP A 179 -1.18 6.64 -3.51
C ASP A 179 -1.30 8.00 -2.80
N VAL A 180 -1.63 9.05 -3.55
CA VAL A 180 -1.98 10.38 -3.03
C VAL A 180 -2.96 11.05 -4.01
N ALA A 181 -4.22 11.17 -3.63
CA ALA A 181 -5.24 11.79 -4.46
C ALA A 181 -5.07 13.31 -4.56
N PHE A 182 -5.35 13.86 -5.73
CA PHE A 182 -5.45 15.29 -6.01
C PHE A 182 -4.17 16.10 -5.80
N ILE A 183 -3.00 15.53 -6.07
CA ILE A 183 -1.73 16.27 -6.13
C ILE A 183 -1.85 17.42 -7.15
N HIS A 184 -2.50 17.16 -8.28
CA HIS A 184 -2.86 18.15 -9.31
C HIS A 184 -4.37 18.41 -9.24
N PRO A 185 -4.79 19.53 -8.63
CA PRO A 185 -6.21 19.80 -8.38
C PRO A 185 -7.02 19.96 -9.66
N GLU A 186 -6.42 20.46 -10.75
CA GLU A 186 -7.06 20.61 -12.06
C GLU A 186 -7.53 19.27 -12.63
N HIS A 187 -6.76 18.20 -12.43
CA HIS A 187 -7.15 16.85 -12.85
C HIS A 187 -8.36 16.35 -12.05
N GLY A 188 -8.34 16.51 -10.71
CA GLY A 188 -9.49 16.16 -9.85
C GLY A 188 -10.73 16.99 -10.19
N MET A 189 -10.58 18.27 -10.54
CA MET A 189 -11.67 19.14 -10.98
C MET A 189 -12.27 18.67 -12.29
N ALA A 190 -11.44 18.33 -13.30
CA ALA A 190 -11.90 17.86 -14.59
C ALA A 190 -12.69 16.56 -14.49
N ILE A 191 -12.21 15.58 -13.72
CA ILE A 191 -12.96 14.34 -13.44
C ILE A 191 -14.29 14.65 -12.75
N GLY A 192 -14.28 15.53 -11.75
CA GLY A 192 -15.49 15.92 -11.02
C GLY A 192 -16.54 16.59 -11.92
N GLN A 193 -16.13 17.43 -12.86
CA GLN A 193 -17.01 18.06 -13.83
C GLN A 193 -17.67 17.04 -14.76
N GLU A 194 -16.94 16.03 -15.22
CA GLU A 194 -17.53 14.95 -16.03
C GLU A 194 -18.48 14.06 -15.20
N ILE A 195 -18.19 13.80 -13.91
CA ILE A 195 -19.11 13.11 -12.99
C ILE A 195 -20.42 13.88 -12.88
N GLU A 196 -20.35 15.19 -12.67
CA GLU A 196 -21.54 16.06 -12.52
C GLU A 196 -22.34 16.11 -13.82
N LYS A 197 -21.68 16.33 -14.95
CA LYS A 197 -22.28 16.37 -16.28
C LYS A 197 -23.03 15.06 -16.64
N ARG A 198 -22.48 13.91 -16.25
CA ARG A 198 -23.11 12.59 -16.51
C ARG A 198 -24.10 12.18 -15.41
N GLY A 199 -24.27 12.98 -14.37
CA GLY A 199 -25.18 12.69 -13.25
C GLY A 199 -24.79 11.45 -12.46
N ILE A 200 -23.51 11.07 -12.41
CA ILE A 200 -23.02 9.92 -11.68
C ILE A 200 -23.10 10.23 -10.18
N ARG A 201 -23.76 9.36 -9.42
CA ARG A 201 -23.92 9.50 -7.97
C ARG A 201 -23.31 8.32 -7.25
N LYS A 202 -22.24 8.58 -6.49
CA LYS A 202 -21.51 7.62 -5.68
C LYS A 202 -21.12 8.24 -4.36
N GLN A 203 -20.79 7.40 -3.37
CA GLN A 203 -20.04 7.82 -2.20
C GLN A 203 -18.58 7.47 -2.42
N TYR A 204 -17.68 8.42 -2.14
CA TYR A 204 -16.26 8.26 -2.37
C TYR A 204 -15.47 8.23 -1.07
N TYR A 205 -14.43 7.43 -1.08
CA TYR A 205 -13.34 7.42 -0.13
C TYR A 205 -12.03 7.59 -0.90
N LEU A 206 -11.09 8.34 -0.35
CA LEU A 206 -9.75 8.53 -0.91
C LEU A 206 -8.70 8.68 0.19
N GLU A 207 -7.44 8.52 -0.22
CA GLU A 207 -6.27 8.74 0.62
C GLU A 207 -5.46 9.90 0.06
N THR A 208 -4.93 10.74 0.97
CA THR A 208 -4.11 11.88 0.58
C THR A 208 -3.18 12.32 1.72
N ARG A 209 -2.33 13.29 1.41
CA ARG A 209 -1.40 13.90 2.35
C ARG A 209 -1.98 15.20 2.91
N CYS A 210 -1.55 15.56 4.12
CA CYS A 210 -1.97 16.81 4.78
C CYS A 210 -1.60 18.06 3.97
N ASP A 211 -0.38 18.12 3.45
CA ASP A 211 0.09 19.25 2.64
C ASP A 211 -0.67 19.38 1.30
N VAL A 212 -1.12 18.26 0.72
CA VAL A 212 -1.94 18.27 -0.50
C VAL A 212 -3.35 18.80 -0.20
N LEU A 213 -3.97 18.36 0.89
CA LEU A 213 -5.28 18.89 1.32
C LEU A 213 -5.22 20.40 1.57
N LEU A 214 -4.20 20.87 2.27
CA LEU A 214 -4.04 22.30 2.59
C LEU A 214 -3.89 23.16 1.33
N ARG A 215 -3.04 22.73 0.39
CA ARG A 215 -2.80 23.47 -0.85
C ARG A 215 -3.99 23.46 -1.81
N ASN A 216 -4.72 22.36 -1.85
CA ASN A 216 -5.72 22.08 -2.87
C ASN A 216 -7.15 22.01 -2.31
N ARG A 217 -7.45 22.76 -1.25
CA ARG A 217 -8.70 22.72 -0.49
C ARG A 217 -9.96 22.78 -1.38
N GLU A 218 -9.92 23.54 -2.46
CA GLU A 218 -11.08 23.75 -3.35
C GLU A 218 -11.53 22.48 -4.05
N VAL A 219 -10.60 21.64 -4.54
CA VAL A 219 -10.98 20.37 -5.18
C VAL A 219 -11.62 19.42 -4.18
N PHE A 220 -11.15 19.37 -2.92
CA PHE A 220 -11.77 18.54 -1.89
C PHE A 220 -13.16 19.06 -1.52
N ALA A 221 -13.35 20.36 -1.45
CA ALA A 221 -14.66 20.98 -1.25
C ALA A 221 -15.63 20.67 -2.40
N TYR A 222 -15.14 20.67 -3.63
CA TYR A 222 -15.92 20.27 -4.80
C TYR A 222 -16.31 18.80 -4.74
N TRP A 223 -15.36 17.91 -4.46
CA TRP A 223 -15.62 16.47 -4.34
C TRP A 223 -16.54 16.12 -3.17
N LYS A 224 -16.54 16.93 -2.09
CA LYS A 224 -17.55 16.78 -1.03
C LYS A 224 -18.97 16.93 -1.55
N ARG A 225 -19.22 17.87 -2.48
CA ARG A 225 -20.54 18.04 -3.11
C ARG A 225 -20.87 16.87 -4.04
N LEU A 226 -19.87 16.25 -4.66
CA LEU A 226 -20.05 15.07 -5.53
C LEU A 226 -20.23 13.76 -4.76
N GLY A 227 -20.02 13.76 -3.44
CA GLY A 227 -20.21 12.57 -2.61
C GLY A 227 -18.96 12.04 -1.90
N LEU A 228 -17.85 12.79 -1.86
CA LEU A 228 -16.71 12.43 -1.01
C LEU A 228 -17.15 12.44 0.46
N LEU A 229 -17.10 11.27 1.08
CA LEU A 229 -17.60 11.05 2.43
C LEU A 229 -16.45 10.80 3.41
N TYR A 230 -15.52 9.92 3.03
CA TYR A 230 -14.39 9.50 3.84
C TYR A 230 -13.06 9.95 3.22
N MET A 231 -12.13 10.32 4.09
CA MET A 231 -10.75 10.65 3.71
C MET A 231 -9.78 10.00 4.68
N PHE A 232 -8.72 9.41 4.16
CA PHE A 232 -7.58 9.00 4.97
C PHE A 232 -6.46 10.03 4.83
N LEU A 233 -5.95 10.50 5.96
CA LEU A 233 -4.82 11.42 6.02
C LEU A 233 -3.63 10.74 6.68
N GLY A 234 -2.52 10.69 5.97
CA GLY A 234 -1.26 10.20 6.50
C GLY A 234 -0.64 11.22 7.46
N ILE A 235 -0.88 11.09 8.75
CA ILE A 235 -0.28 11.91 9.83
C ILE A 235 1.05 11.30 10.28
N GLU A 236 1.08 10.01 10.53
CA GLU A 236 2.17 9.11 10.88
C GLU A 236 2.76 9.34 12.28
N ALA A 237 3.03 10.60 12.69
CA ALA A 237 3.58 10.95 14.00
C ALA A 237 3.02 12.26 14.54
N LEU A 238 3.11 12.45 15.87
CA LEU A 238 2.67 13.64 16.58
C LEU A 238 3.86 14.46 17.15
N ASP A 239 5.03 14.32 16.56
CA ASP A 239 6.22 15.09 16.89
C ASP A 239 7.06 15.36 15.63
N GLU A 240 7.77 16.50 15.65
CA GLU A 240 8.56 16.95 14.49
C GLU A 240 9.77 16.07 14.20
N GLU A 241 10.40 15.48 15.23
CA GLU A 241 11.59 14.65 15.08
C GLU A 241 11.23 13.37 14.30
N THR A 242 10.18 12.68 14.69
CA THR A 242 9.71 11.47 13.99
C THR A 242 9.24 11.78 12.57
N LEU A 243 8.52 12.91 12.35
CA LEU A 243 8.13 13.35 11.00
C LEU A 243 9.36 13.60 10.11
N HIS A 244 10.42 14.19 10.67
CA HIS A 244 11.68 14.41 9.97
C HIS A 244 12.40 13.09 9.66
N LEU A 245 12.51 12.17 10.64
CA LEU A 245 13.10 10.84 10.46
C LEU A 245 12.38 10.05 9.36
N HIS A 246 11.07 10.16 9.30
CA HIS A 246 10.25 9.56 8.24
C HIS A 246 10.31 10.27 6.90
N ARG A 247 11.03 11.41 6.82
CA ARG A 247 11.04 12.31 5.64
C ARG A 247 9.63 12.64 5.13
N LYS A 248 8.70 12.81 6.05
CA LYS A 248 7.30 13.13 5.70
C LYS A 248 7.18 14.50 5.03
N ARG A 249 8.12 15.44 5.31
CA ARG A 249 8.18 16.80 4.74
C ARG A 249 6.89 17.59 4.99
N VAL A 250 6.30 17.40 6.15
CA VAL A 250 5.21 18.19 6.72
C VAL A 250 5.53 18.44 8.18
N THR A 251 5.06 19.56 8.70
CA THR A 251 5.17 19.89 10.12
C THR A 251 3.96 19.35 10.89
N LEU A 252 4.10 19.19 12.20
CA LEU A 252 2.97 18.85 13.07
C LEU A 252 1.84 19.86 12.94
N ASN A 253 2.18 21.16 12.84
CA ASN A 253 1.19 22.21 12.67
C ASN A 253 0.39 22.07 11.37
N GLU A 254 1.04 21.75 10.25
CA GLU A 254 0.35 21.46 8.99
C GLU A 254 -0.57 20.25 9.11
N ASN A 255 -0.14 19.19 9.80
CA ASN A 255 -0.98 18.02 10.06
C ASN A 255 -2.25 18.40 10.84
N LEU A 256 -2.12 19.19 11.91
CA LEU A 256 -3.26 19.66 12.71
C LEU A 256 -4.18 20.62 11.94
N GLN A 257 -3.62 21.51 11.13
CA GLN A 257 -4.40 22.39 10.24
C GLN A 257 -5.19 21.59 9.20
N ALA A 258 -4.59 20.53 8.64
CA ALA A 258 -5.28 19.67 7.67
C ALA A 258 -6.49 18.96 8.29
N LEU A 259 -6.39 18.48 9.53
CA LEU A 259 -7.52 17.92 10.26
C LEU A 259 -8.65 18.96 10.43
N GLU A 260 -8.30 20.20 10.78
CA GLU A 260 -9.29 21.25 10.92
C GLU A 260 -9.97 21.61 9.59
N VAL A 261 -9.22 21.68 8.49
CA VAL A 261 -9.78 21.88 7.15
C VAL A 261 -10.73 20.74 6.78
N ALA A 262 -10.36 19.51 7.04
CA ALA A 262 -11.22 18.36 6.75
C ALA A 262 -12.54 18.36 7.55
N ARG A 263 -12.48 18.80 8.84
CA ARG A 263 -13.67 19.01 9.69
C ARG A 263 -14.58 20.10 9.12
N GLN A 264 -14.00 21.23 8.71
CA GLN A 264 -14.75 22.34 8.11
C GLN A 264 -15.43 21.92 6.80
N LEU A 265 -14.82 21.02 6.04
CA LEU A 265 -15.42 20.40 4.86
C LEU A 265 -16.51 19.37 5.20
N GLY A 266 -16.65 18.97 6.47
CA GLY A 266 -17.61 17.96 6.91
C GLY A 266 -17.25 16.56 6.43
N LEU A 267 -15.96 16.25 6.29
CA LEU A 267 -15.45 14.94 5.91
C LEU A 267 -15.26 14.06 7.16
N ILE A 268 -15.51 12.77 7.01
CA ILE A 268 -15.14 11.77 8.01
C ILE A 268 -13.69 11.39 7.76
N VAL A 269 -12.83 11.67 8.73
CA VAL A 269 -11.39 11.47 8.58
C VAL A 269 -10.94 10.26 9.36
N ALA A 270 -10.19 9.39 8.70
CA ALA A 270 -9.34 8.39 9.32
C ALA A 270 -7.87 8.80 9.18
N ILE A 271 -7.08 8.54 10.21
CA ILE A 271 -5.65 8.81 10.23
C ILE A 271 -4.89 7.57 10.68
N ASN A 272 -3.62 7.49 10.31
CA ASN A 272 -2.69 6.50 10.85
C ASN A 272 -1.62 7.17 11.70
N LEU A 273 -1.29 6.53 12.81
CA LEU A 273 -0.09 6.78 13.59
C LEU A 273 0.77 5.52 13.58
N ILE A 274 2.08 5.68 13.49
CA ILE A 274 3.04 4.58 13.48
C ILE A 274 3.63 4.46 14.88
N ALA A 275 3.27 3.37 15.58
CA ALA A 275 3.86 3.03 16.88
C ALA A 275 5.29 2.54 16.68
N ASP A 276 6.25 3.24 17.24
CA ASP A 276 7.63 2.77 17.23
C ASP A 276 7.83 1.70 18.30
N PRO A 277 8.47 0.56 18.00
CA PRO A 277 8.84 -0.44 18.99
C PRO A 277 9.62 0.11 20.19
N ASP A 278 10.32 1.24 20.01
CA ASP A 278 11.04 1.93 21.10
C ASP A 278 10.15 2.79 22.01
N TRP A 279 8.83 2.81 21.82
CA TRP A 279 7.94 3.53 22.70
C TRP A 279 7.92 2.94 24.13
N ASP A 280 7.92 3.84 25.11
CA ASP A 280 7.66 3.51 26.51
C ASP A 280 6.18 3.76 26.88
N GLU A 281 5.81 3.50 28.15
CA GLU A 281 4.45 3.72 28.64
C GLU A 281 4.00 5.19 28.58
N ALA A 282 4.92 6.15 28.68
CA ALA A 282 4.58 7.56 28.63
C ALA A 282 4.19 7.98 27.22
N GLN A 283 4.88 7.47 26.21
CA GLN A 283 4.57 7.69 24.81
C GLN A 283 3.23 7.06 24.41
N PHE A 284 2.95 5.81 24.84
CA PHE A 284 1.63 5.21 24.65
C PHE A 284 0.52 6.03 25.31
N ARG A 285 0.73 6.53 26.54
CA ARG A 285 -0.24 7.36 27.25
C ARG A 285 -0.50 8.67 26.51
N PHE A 286 0.54 9.35 26.04
CA PHE A 286 0.41 10.55 25.25
C PHE A 286 -0.47 10.33 24.00
N ILE A 287 -0.23 9.25 23.26
CA ILE A 287 -1.04 8.90 22.09
C ILE A 287 -2.50 8.61 22.49
N GLN A 288 -2.72 7.89 23.58
CA GLN A 288 -4.06 7.57 24.09
C GLN A 288 -4.84 8.84 24.45
N GLU A 289 -4.22 9.79 25.13
CA GLU A 289 -4.83 11.05 25.55
C GLU A 289 -5.13 11.94 24.34
N TRP A 290 -4.17 12.11 23.45
CA TRP A 290 -4.37 12.89 22.23
C TRP A 290 -5.46 12.28 21.35
N ALA A 291 -5.40 11.01 21.08
CA ALA A 291 -6.37 10.35 20.22
C ALA A 291 -7.79 10.34 20.82
N ALA A 292 -7.94 10.34 22.14
CA ALA A 292 -9.23 10.50 22.80
C ALA A 292 -9.80 11.91 22.66
N SER A 293 -8.95 12.93 22.48
CA SER A 293 -9.35 14.35 22.37
C SER A 293 -9.82 14.77 20.97
N VAL A 294 -9.50 13.99 19.94
CA VAL A 294 -9.82 14.31 18.53
C VAL A 294 -10.99 13.47 18.01
N PRO A 295 -11.85 13.99 17.12
CA PRO A 295 -13.01 13.26 16.60
C PRO A 295 -12.65 12.23 15.52
N GLU A 296 -11.46 12.29 14.93
CA GLU A 296 -11.02 11.44 13.83
C GLU A 296 -10.96 9.96 14.22
N ILE A 297 -11.12 9.08 13.25
CA ILE A 297 -10.84 7.65 13.40
C ILE A 297 -9.33 7.49 13.38
N VAL A 298 -8.75 7.06 14.51
CA VAL A 298 -7.30 6.89 14.62
C VAL A 298 -6.96 5.41 14.51
N HIS A 299 -6.12 5.08 13.54
CA HIS A 299 -5.49 3.78 13.43
C HIS A 299 -4.08 3.84 14.01
N LEU A 300 -3.65 2.75 14.62
CA LEU A 300 -2.30 2.60 15.14
C LEU A 300 -1.69 1.35 14.51
N THR A 301 -0.61 1.54 13.76
CA THR A 301 0.17 0.46 13.14
C THR A 301 1.55 0.40 13.79
N VAL A 302 2.18 -0.76 13.81
CA VAL A 302 3.54 -0.92 14.32
C VAL A 302 4.54 -0.64 13.20
N ASN A 303 5.59 0.13 13.52
CA ASN A 303 6.71 0.37 12.60
C ASN A 303 7.33 -0.96 12.18
N THR A 304 7.14 -1.31 10.92
CA THR A 304 7.57 -2.59 10.34
C THR A 304 8.42 -2.33 9.11
N PRO A 305 9.72 -2.62 9.14
CA PRO A 305 10.57 -2.52 7.95
C PRO A 305 10.14 -3.54 6.90
N TYR A 306 9.65 -3.07 5.75
CA TYR A 306 9.27 -3.92 4.63
C TYR A 306 10.36 -4.01 3.57
N PRO A 307 10.61 -5.17 2.94
CA PRO A 307 11.40 -5.25 1.72
C PRO A 307 10.93 -4.20 0.70
N GLY A 308 11.88 -3.50 0.11
CA GLY A 308 11.64 -2.38 -0.80
C GLY A 308 11.56 -1.01 -0.15
N THR A 309 11.53 -0.91 1.20
CA THR A 309 11.64 0.38 1.91
C THR A 309 13.08 0.68 2.30
N GLU A 310 13.39 1.95 2.53
CA GLU A 310 14.71 2.31 3.06
C GLU A 310 14.91 1.77 4.47
N THR A 311 13.86 1.78 5.30
CA THR A 311 13.89 1.22 6.66
C THR A 311 14.23 -0.28 6.66
N TRP A 312 13.87 -1.03 5.63
CA TRP A 312 14.30 -2.42 5.48
C TRP A 312 15.83 -2.55 5.47
N HIS A 313 16.51 -1.70 4.76
CA HIS A 313 17.98 -1.74 4.65
C HIS A 313 18.67 -1.19 5.89
N THR A 314 18.09 -0.18 6.56
CA THR A 314 18.67 0.42 7.77
C THR A 314 18.47 -0.44 9.00
N GLU A 315 17.33 -1.10 9.12
CA GLU A 315 16.90 -1.81 10.33
C GLU A 315 17.02 -3.34 10.24
N ALA A 316 17.30 -3.89 9.05
CA ALA A 316 17.30 -5.34 8.81
C ALA A 316 18.16 -6.15 9.81
N ARG A 317 19.30 -5.58 10.28
CA ARG A 317 20.17 -6.25 11.25
C ARG A 317 19.60 -6.28 12.67
N LYS A 318 18.58 -5.47 12.96
CA LYS A 318 17.92 -5.39 14.27
C LYS A 318 16.67 -6.28 14.33
N LEU A 319 16.25 -6.88 13.22
CA LEU A 319 15.04 -7.69 13.17
C LEU A 319 15.11 -8.84 14.15
N THR A 320 14.09 -8.95 15.00
CA THR A 320 13.93 -10.03 15.99
C THR A 320 13.19 -11.22 15.42
N SER A 321 12.50 -11.04 14.27
CA SER A 321 11.83 -12.11 13.54
C SER A 321 11.89 -11.86 12.04
N LEU A 322 11.98 -12.94 11.28
CA LEU A 322 11.93 -12.95 9.81
C LEU A 322 10.70 -13.72 9.30
N ASP A 323 9.80 -14.12 10.18
CA ASP A 323 8.57 -14.81 9.84
C ASP A 323 7.63 -13.88 9.07
N TYR A 324 7.31 -14.22 7.83
CA TYR A 324 6.42 -13.43 6.96
C TYR A 324 5.10 -13.04 7.63
N ARG A 325 4.54 -13.91 8.46
CA ARG A 325 3.23 -13.69 9.10
C ARG A 325 3.22 -12.50 10.06
N LEU A 326 4.40 -12.12 10.58
CA LEU A 326 4.56 -11.01 11.51
C LEU A 326 4.78 -9.66 10.81
N PHE A 327 4.94 -9.66 9.47
CA PHE A 327 5.02 -8.44 8.66
C PHE A 327 3.62 -7.98 8.25
N ASP A 328 2.77 -7.69 9.22
CA ASP A 328 1.36 -7.33 9.05
C ASP A 328 0.99 -5.96 9.65
N VAL A 329 2.00 -5.16 10.02
CA VAL A 329 1.89 -3.86 10.72
C VAL A 329 1.16 -3.93 12.08
N GLN A 330 0.94 -5.14 12.60
CA GLN A 330 0.32 -5.40 13.90
C GLN A 330 1.33 -6.01 14.89
N HIS A 331 2.40 -6.63 14.38
CA HIS A 331 3.44 -7.27 15.16
C HIS A 331 4.73 -6.43 15.15
N ALA A 332 5.42 -6.42 16.30
CA ALA A 332 6.74 -5.80 16.42
C ALA A 332 7.82 -6.79 15.96
N VAL A 333 8.46 -6.51 14.84
CA VAL A 333 9.58 -7.30 14.30
C VAL A 333 10.95 -6.68 14.61
N LEU A 334 10.96 -5.53 15.29
CA LEU A 334 12.14 -4.88 15.84
C LEU A 334 12.16 -5.06 17.36
N PRO A 335 13.32 -4.90 18.04
CA PRO A 335 13.40 -4.92 19.50
C PRO A 335 12.47 -3.87 20.11
N THR A 336 11.70 -4.25 21.12
CA THR A 336 10.83 -3.34 21.85
C THR A 336 11.51 -2.85 23.13
N ARG A 337 11.32 -1.55 23.49
CA ARG A 337 11.81 -0.97 24.75
C ARG A 337 11.10 -1.60 25.95
N LEU A 338 9.79 -1.74 25.85
CA LEU A 338 9.01 -2.50 26.85
C LEU A 338 9.20 -4.00 26.61
N PRO A 339 9.08 -4.84 27.65
CA PRO A 339 8.94 -6.27 27.42
C PRO A 339 7.85 -6.55 26.38
N LEU A 340 8.10 -7.42 25.41
CA LEU A 340 7.24 -7.62 24.23
C LEU A 340 5.75 -7.83 24.59
N LYS A 341 5.48 -8.61 25.65
CA LYS A 341 4.11 -8.83 26.14
C LYS A 341 3.46 -7.53 26.65
N GLN A 342 4.24 -6.68 27.31
CA GLN A 342 3.77 -5.38 27.80
C GLN A 342 3.55 -4.40 26.65
N PHE A 343 4.43 -4.40 25.64
CA PHE A 343 4.25 -3.62 24.42
C PHE A 343 2.89 -3.93 23.76
N TYR A 344 2.57 -5.22 23.59
CA TYR A 344 1.26 -5.62 23.04
C TYR A 344 0.09 -5.28 23.96
N ALA A 345 0.28 -5.32 25.27
CA ALA A 345 -0.77 -4.90 26.20
C ALA A 345 -1.10 -3.41 26.02
N GLU A 346 -0.09 -2.53 25.92
CA GLU A 346 -0.29 -1.10 25.69
C GLU A 346 -0.83 -0.84 24.27
N LEU A 347 -0.37 -1.53 23.24
CA LEU A 347 -0.87 -1.42 21.87
C LEU A 347 -2.38 -1.74 21.81
N VAL A 348 -2.80 -2.87 22.36
CA VAL A 348 -4.22 -3.30 22.36
C VAL A 348 -5.07 -2.39 23.25
N LYS A 349 -4.56 -1.96 24.40
CA LYS A 349 -5.22 -0.97 25.26
C LYS A 349 -5.46 0.34 24.51
N THR A 350 -4.47 0.81 23.75
CA THR A 350 -4.60 1.99 22.92
C THR A 350 -5.69 1.78 21.87
N GLN A 351 -5.67 0.69 21.12
CA GLN A 351 -6.73 0.36 20.16
C GLN A 351 -8.13 0.30 20.80
N ALA A 352 -8.24 -0.21 22.02
CA ALA A 352 -9.51 -0.26 22.74
C ALA A 352 -10.03 1.15 23.09
N ILE A 353 -9.13 2.08 23.47
CA ILE A 353 -9.47 3.49 23.74
C ILE A 353 -9.92 4.17 22.43
N LEU A 354 -9.18 3.97 21.34
CA LEU A 354 -9.50 4.52 20.02
C LEU A 354 -10.88 4.09 19.54
N ASN A 355 -11.25 2.84 19.77
CA ASN A 355 -12.56 2.32 19.39
C ASN A 355 -13.69 2.83 20.30
N ARG A 356 -13.45 2.95 21.61
CA ARG A 356 -14.47 3.37 22.59
C ARG A 356 -14.94 4.81 22.39
N LYS A 357 -14.08 5.72 21.93
CA LYS A 357 -14.46 7.12 21.69
C LYS A 357 -15.60 7.27 20.68
N HIS A 358 -15.79 6.29 19.78
CA HIS A 358 -16.86 6.27 18.79
C HIS A 358 -18.12 5.55 19.27
N LEU A 359 -18.21 5.14 20.55
CA LEU A 359 -19.35 4.43 21.13
C LEU A 359 -20.39 5.36 21.81
N GLY A 360 -20.32 6.68 21.60
CA GLY A 360 -21.34 7.63 22.08
C GLY A 360 -22.73 7.33 21.49
N PHE A 361 -23.80 7.72 22.20
CA PHE A 361 -25.20 7.41 21.82
C PHE A 361 -25.53 7.74 20.37
N ARG A 362 -25.07 8.90 19.87
CA ARG A 362 -25.29 9.31 18.47
C ARG A 362 -24.53 8.41 17.47
N ALA A 363 -23.32 8.01 17.83
CA ALA A 363 -22.51 7.12 17.00
C ALA A 363 -23.11 5.70 16.97
N LEU A 364 -23.54 5.18 18.12
CA LEU A 364 -24.22 3.88 18.19
C LEU A 364 -25.54 3.88 17.41
N TRP A 365 -26.30 4.98 17.48
CA TRP A 365 -27.52 5.14 16.68
C TRP A 365 -27.22 5.20 15.17
N GLY A 366 -26.18 5.92 14.78
CA GLY A 366 -25.71 5.95 13.39
C GLY A 366 -25.24 4.57 12.91
N ALA A 367 -24.42 3.90 13.74
CA ALA A 367 -23.92 2.56 13.44
C ALA A 367 -25.07 1.52 13.35
N SER A 368 -26.08 1.59 14.24
CA SER A 368 -27.23 0.67 14.18
C SER A 368 -28.08 0.89 12.92
N LYS A 369 -28.32 2.13 12.52
CA LYS A 369 -28.98 2.44 11.24
C LYS A 369 -28.20 1.90 10.04
N MET A 370 -26.88 2.09 10.04
CA MET A 370 -26.00 1.58 9.00
C MET A 370 -26.04 0.04 8.93
N VAL A 371 -25.93 -0.63 10.08
CA VAL A 371 -26.02 -2.10 10.16
C VAL A 371 -27.38 -2.59 9.65
N LEU A 372 -28.48 -1.96 10.07
CA LEU A 372 -29.82 -2.32 9.59
C LEU A 372 -29.96 -2.10 8.07
N SER A 373 -29.40 -1.01 7.55
CA SER A 373 -29.38 -0.74 6.11
C SER A 373 -28.58 -1.82 5.37
N HIS A 374 -27.40 -2.18 5.85
CA HIS A 374 -26.56 -3.24 5.25
C HIS A 374 -27.31 -4.59 5.26
N LEU A 375 -27.93 -4.96 6.38
CA LEU A 375 -28.70 -6.20 6.49
C LEU A 375 -29.90 -6.20 5.54
N GLY A 376 -30.59 -5.07 5.39
CA GLY A 376 -31.69 -4.91 4.44
C GLY A 376 -31.28 -5.12 2.98
N HIS A 377 -30.00 -4.91 2.66
CA HIS A 377 -29.42 -5.17 1.35
C HIS A 377 -28.64 -6.50 1.27
N GLY A 378 -28.74 -7.36 2.30
CA GLY A 378 -28.04 -8.65 2.36
C GLY A 378 -26.53 -8.53 2.60
N GLN A 379 -26.02 -7.38 3.04
CA GLN A 379 -24.61 -7.14 3.33
C GLN A 379 -24.27 -7.49 4.78
N THR A 380 -23.30 -8.38 4.98
CA THR A 380 -22.88 -8.84 6.31
C THR A 380 -21.38 -8.64 6.58
N ASN A 381 -20.65 -8.06 5.62
CA ASN A 381 -19.19 -7.97 5.67
C ASN A 381 -18.73 -7.10 6.86
N PHE A 382 -19.36 -5.95 7.06
CA PHE A 382 -19.06 -5.05 8.17
C PHE A 382 -19.26 -5.73 9.54
N LEU A 383 -20.36 -6.45 9.73
CA LEU A 383 -20.61 -7.21 10.97
C LEU A 383 -19.56 -8.31 11.20
N ARG A 384 -19.17 -9.03 10.14
CA ARG A 384 -18.12 -10.04 10.22
C ARG A 384 -16.78 -9.41 10.58
N MET A 385 -16.48 -8.23 10.06
CA MET A 385 -15.28 -7.46 10.42
C MET A 385 -15.30 -7.12 11.91
N LEU A 386 -16.38 -6.54 12.42
CA LEU A 386 -16.52 -6.20 13.84
C LEU A 386 -16.38 -7.43 14.75
N TRP A 387 -16.98 -8.55 14.34
CA TRP A 387 -16.88 -9.80 15.12
C TRP A 387 -15.45 -10.38 15.14
N LYS A 388 -14.68 -10.21 14.04
CA LYS A 388 -13.28 -10.68 13.98
C LYS A 388 -12.31 -9.74 14.69
N PHE A 389 -12.67 -8.48 14.86
CA PHE A 389 -11.79 -7.44 15.38
C PHE A 389 -11.15 -7.79 16.73
N HIS A 390 -11.96 -8.33 17.68
CA HIS A 390 -11.46 -8.72 19.00
C HIS A 390 -10.48 -9.91 18.99
N ARG A 391 -10.44 -10.68 17.90
CA ARG A 391 -9.50 -11.81 17.73
C ARG A 391 -8.15 -11.34 17.21
N VAL A 392 -8.13 -10.27 16.44
CA VAL A 392 -6.89 -9.70 15.90
C VAL A 392 -6.14 -8.95 16.98
N TYR A 393 -6.84 -8.09 17.71
CA TYR A 393 -6.26 -7.29 18.80
C TYR A 393 -6.34 -8.03 20.15
N ASN A 394 -5.45 -9.03 20.31
CA ASN A 394 -5.32 -9.81 21.54
C ASN A 394 -3.83 -9.93 21.92
N PRO A 395 -3.38 -9.32 23.04
CA PRO A 395 -1.97 -9.26 23.43
C PRO A 395 -1.32 -10.63 23.59
N GLU A 396 -2.05 -11.58 24.20
CA GLU A 396 -1.54 -12.94 24.45
C GLU A 396 -1.34 -13.68 23.12
N ARG A 397 -2.25 -13.48 22.16
CA ARG A 397 -2.15 -14.06 20.84
C ARG A 397 -0.98 -13.44 20.05
N GLN A 398 -0.90 -12.11 19.99
CA GLN A 398 0.20 -11.42 19.32
C GLN A 398 1.56 -11.83 19.89
N TYR A 399 1.66 -11.95 21.21
CA TYR A 399 2.85 -12.47 21.86
C TYR A 399 3.15 -13.93 21.48
N ALA A 400 2.14 -14.81 21.52
CA ALA A 400 2.30 -16.22 21.18
C ALA A 400 2.66 -16.46 19.70
N ASP A 401 2.22 -15.58 18.80
CA ASP A 401 2.50 -15.71 17.37
C ASP A 401 4.01 -15.64 17.05
N HIS A 402 4.82 -14.95 17.87
CA HIS A 402 6.28 -14.93 17.76
C HIS A 402 6.95 -16.30 17.99
N PHE A 403 6.29 -17.19 18.74
CA PHE A 403 6.86 -18.49 19.12
C PHE A 403 6.28 -19.66 18.33
N ARG A 404 5.30 -19.41 17.44
CA ARG A 404 4.68 -20.49 16.65
C ARG A 404 5.56 -21.03 15.55
N GLY A 405 6.66 -20.36 15.22
CA GLY A 405 7.51 -20.68 14.08
C GLY A 405 6.79 -20.61 12.74
N GLY A 406 7.35 -19.95 11.76
CA GLY A 406 6.88 -19.93 10.38
C GLY A 406 7.56 -21.01 9.56
N GLN A 407 6.84 -21.61 8.60
CA GLN A 407 7.43 -22.52 7.64
C GLN A 407 8.36 -21.79 6.65
N TYR A 408 8.08 -20.50 6.42
CA TYR A 408 8.81 -19.63 5.50
C TYR A 408 9.26 -18.37 6.21
N SER A 409 10.45 -17.89 5.88
CA SER A 409 11.04 -16.70 6.47
C SER A 409 11.69 -15.82 5.41
N LEU A 410 11.72 -14.52 5.69
CA LEU A 410 12.46 -13.52 4.91
C LEU A 410 13.96 -13.74 5.03
N SER A 411 14.66 -13.34 3.98
CA SER A 411 16.12 -13.23 3.99
C SER A 411 16.50 -11.75 4.15
N PRO A 412 17.25 -11.39 5.21
CA PRO A 412 17.66 -10.01 5.38
C PRO A 412 18.66 -9.61 4.29
N PRO A 413 18.70 -8.32 3.89
CA PRO A 413 19.63 -7.86 2.87
C PRO A 413 21.07 -8.11 3.31
N GLN A 414 21.85 -8.75 2.41
CA GLN A 414 23.25 -9.05 2.68
C GLN A 414 24.14 -7.84 2.33
N GLY A 415 25.00 -7.43 3.25
CA GLY A 415 26.25 -6.75 2.95
C GLY A 415 26.23 -5.24 2.64
N GLN A 416 25.07 -4.59 2.48
CA GLN A 416 25.05 -3.15 2.19
C GLN A 416 24.88 -2.33 3.48
N THR A 417 25.88 -1.49 3.78
CA THR A 417 25.74 -0.42 4.77
C THR A 417 24.96 0.74 4.15
N VAL A 418 24.15 1.42 4.94
CA VAL A 418 23.27 2.56 4.53
C VAL A 418 24.02 3.63 3.73
N THR A 419 25.32 3.81 3.98
CA THR A 419 26.17 4.79 3.33
C THR A 419 26.44 4.51 1.85
N THR A 420 26.11 3.34 1.33
CA THR A 420 26.36 2.94 -0.06
C THR A 420 25.10 2.74 -0.90
N LEU A 421 23.91 2.75 -0.30
CA LEU A 421 22.65 2.62 -1.03
C LEU A 421 22.33 3.90 -1.80
N LYS A 422 22.32 3.81 -3.11
CA LYS A 422 21.79 4.87 -3.96
C LYS A 422 20.27 4.69 -4.08
N PRO A 423 19.47 5.76 -4.10
CA PRO A 423 18.01 5.65 -4.28
C PRO A 423 17.59 4.77 -5.46
N ASN A 424 18.38 4.79 -6.54
CA ASN A 424 18.12 3.98 -7.74
C ASN A 424 18.24 2.47 -7.49
N ASP A 425 18.99 2.04 -6.48
CA ASP A 425 19.17 0.61 -6.14
C ASP A 425 17.92 0.03 -5.48
N LEU A 426 17.04 0.91 -4.99
CA LEU A 426 15.77 0.52 -4.36
C LEU A 426 14.62 0.39 -5.36
N TYR A 427 14.76 0.93 -6.58
CA TYR A 427 13.66 0.99 -7.52
C TYR A 427 13.35 -0.36 -8.17
N VAL A 428 12.07 -0.74 -8.15
CA VAL A 428 11.55 -1.82 -9.01
C VAL A 428 11.52 -1.33 -10.46
N HIS A 429 10.91 -0.15 -10.69
CA HIS A 429 10.89 0.49 -12.00
C HIS A 429 11.96 1.57 -12.08
N VAL A 430 12.87 1.46 -13.02
CA VAL A 430 13.89 2.49 -13.26
C VAL A 430 13.24 3.67 -14.02
N PRO A 431 13.36 4.92 -13.53
CA PRO A 431 12.78 6.09 -14.18
C PRO A 431 13.26 6.26 -15.62
N LYS A 432 12.35 6.59 -16.54
CA LYS A 432 12.65 6.75 -17.99
C LYS A 432 13.77 7.78 -18.28
N VAL A 433 13.87 8.83 -17.48
CA VAL A 433 14.93 9.85 -17.61
C VAL A 433 16.31 9.22 -17.42
N THR A 434 16.45 8.31 -16.46
CA THR A 434 17.70 7.58 -16.22
C THR A 434 18.00 6.60 -17.37
N GLN A 435 16.97 5.95 -17.93
CA GLN A 435 17.11 5.06 -19.07
C GLN A 435 17.52 5.82 -20.36
N GLN A 436 16.95 7.01 -20.61
CA GLN A 436 17.31 7.84 -21.76
C GLN A 436 18.73 8.41 -21.63
N ARG A 437 19.15 8.79 -20.41
CA ARG A 437 20.54 9.21 -20.16
C ARG A 437 21.52 8.05 -20.33
N ALA A 438 21.22 6.86 -19.81
CA ALA A 438 22.05 5.68 -20.01
C ALA A 438 22.17 5.24 -21.47
N ARG A 439 21.10 5.40 -22.28
CA ARG A 439 21.13 5.12 -23.73
C ARG A 439 21.88 6.19 -24.54
N ARG A 440 22.01 7.41 -24.03
CA ARG A 440 22.71 8.54 -24.69
C ARG A 440 24.11 8.76 -24.15
N ALA A 441 24.48 8.13 -23.06
CA ALA A 441 25.81 8.25 -22.48
C ALA A 441 26.80 7.41 -23.30
N THR A 442 27.64 8.10 -24.05
CA THR A 442 28.89 7.51 -24.54
C THR A 442 29.88 7.43 -23.37
N PRO A 443 30.90 6.55 -23.42
CA PRO A 443 31.93 6.45 -22.37
C PRO A 443 32.55 7.80 -21.98
N GLU A 444 32.63 8.76 -22.90
CA GLU A 444 33.17 10.11 -22.69
C GLU A 444 32.22 11.05 -21.91
N THR A 445 30.88 10.88 -22.05
CA THR A 445 29.92 11.67 -21.30
C THR A 445 29.78 11.20 -19.84
N LEU A 446 29.97 9.91 -19.57
CA LEU A 446 30.02 9.37 -18.22
C LEU A 446 31.23 9.86 -17.43
N ALA A 447 32.38 10.04 -18.09
CA ALA A 447 33.60 10.58 -17.47
C ALA A 447 33.48 12.07 -17.10
N ARG A 448 32.72 12.88 -17.86
CA ARG A 448 32.47 14.30 -17.56
C ARG A 448 31.53 14.54 -16.38
N ASP A 449 30.48 13.72 -16.23
CA ASP A 449 29.55 13.85 -15.11
C ASP A 449 30.19 13.49 -13.76
N VAL A 450 31.18 12.60 -13.76
CA VAL A 450 31.96 12.25 -12.56
C VAL A 450 32.87 13.41 -12.15
N SER A 451 33.51 14.10 -13.12
CA SER A 451 34.42 15.24 -12.86
C SER A 451 33.66 16.52 -12.39
N ILE A 452 32.40 16.70 -12.75
CA ILE A 452 31.56 17.84 -12.30
C ILE A 452 31.05 17.61 -10.86
N GLN A 453 30.81 16.36 -10.46
CA GLN A 453 30.43 16.05 -9.07
C GLN A 453 31.59 16.17 -8.07
N GLU A 454 32.84 15.94 -8.51
CA GLU A 454 34.02 16.17 -7.67
C GLU A 454 34.38 17.66 -7.52
N ALA A 455 34.01 18.52 -8.49
CA ALA A 455 34.30 19.94 -8.47
C ALA A 455 33.26 20.80 -7.69
N SER A 456 32.15 20.21 -7.20
CA SER A 456 31.07 20.90 -6.48
C SER A 456 30.98 20.59 -4.99
N SER A 457 32.05 20.06 -4.39
CA SER A 457 32.22 20.02 -2.93
C SER A 457 32.82 21.31 -2.46
N PRO A 458 32.09 22.20 -1.76
CA PRO A 458 32.71 23.32 -1.08
C PRO A 458 33.35 22.78 0.22
N ASP A 459 34.66 22.87 0.29
CA ASP A 459 35.37 22.97 1.56
C ASP A 459 34.85 24.21 2.31
N GLN A 460 34.18 24.00 3.43
CA GLN A 460 34.29 24.69 4.71
C GLN A 460 33.19 24.25 5.66
#